data_2d59aa5c848be210cc603d709cf2bd26
#
_entry.id   2d59aa5c848be210cc603d709cf2bd26
#
_cell.length_a   1.000
_cell.length_b   1.000
_cell.length_c   1.000
_cell.angle_alpha   90.00
_cell.angle_beta   90.00
_cell.angle_gamma   90.00
#
_symmetry.space_group_name_H-M   'P 1'
#
loop_
_entity.id
_entity.type
_entity.pdbx_description
1 polymer ?
#
loop_
_entity_poly.entity_id
_entity_poly.type
_entity_poly.pdbx_seq_one_letter_code
_entity_poly.pdbx_strand_id
1 'polypeptide(L)'
;MHLKLATVAAISMLVSTAAFAQTQTASDKGQLQASKLIHMNVYNAQNEKVGDIKELMLDKNGRVNTVAIGVGGFLGMGERDVAVKFDELKWSNEPVKSADSKASTTTGSAQSQANRDRNYPDHAVLNATKDQLKAMPQFHYN
;
A
#
# COMPACT_ATOMS: atom_id res chain seq x y z
N MET A 1 76.95 30.45 19.56
CA MET A 1 75.69 31.13 19.19
C MET A 1 75.09 30.47 17.93
N HIS A 2 74.35 29.46 18.00
CA HIS A 2 73.51 29.04 16.89
C HIS A 2 72.34 28.21 17.46
N LEU A 3 71.23 28.86 17.47
CA LEU A 3 69.94 28.33 17.87
C LEU A 3 69.43 27.41 16.76
N LYS A 4 69.33 26.13 17.02
CA LYS A 4 68.75 25.13 16.09
C LYS A 4 67.29 24.95 16.46
N LEU A 5 66.41 25.54 15.64
CA LEU A 5 64.99 25.25 15.66
C LEU A 5 64.76 23.86 15.14
N ALA A 6 64.20 22.98 15.97
CA ALA A 6 63.65 21.72 15.56
C ALA A 6 62.15 21.87 15.28
N THR A 7 61.77 21.82 14.01
CA THR A 7 60.39 21.78 13.56
C THR A 7 59.86 20.40 13.73
N VAL A 8 58.96 20.21 14.69
CA VAL A 8 58.15 18.97 14.82
C VAL A 8 56.93 19.13 13.92
N ALA A 9 56.92 18.38 12.83
CA ALA A 9 55.77 18.24 11.96
C ALA A 9 54.77 17.27 12.60
N ALA A 10 53.67 17.80 13.15
CA ALA A 10 52.57 16.98 13.59
C ALA A 10 51.69 16.62 12.39
N ILE A 11 51.71 15.36 11.98
CA ILE A 11 50.83 14.82 10.96
C ILE A 11 49.52 14.52 11.66
N SER A 12 48.53 15.39 11.48
CA SER A 12 47.15 15.15 11.90
C SER A 12 46.46 14.23 10.89
N MET A 13 46.29 12.96 11.21
CA MET A 13 45.44 12.06 10.46
C MET A 13 43.97 12.44 10.73
N LEU A 14 43.33 13.06 9.75
CA LEU A 14 41.88 13.20 9.72
C LEU A 14 41.26 11.82 9.40
N VAL A 15 40.77 11.16 10.41
CA VAL A 15 39.88 10.01 10.23
C VAL A 15 38.50 10.55 9.85
N SER A 16 38.20 10.58 8.56
CA SER A 16 36.84 10.86 8.08
C SER A 16 35.96 9.65 8.40
N THR A 17 35.25 9.71 9.52
CA THR A 17 34.12 8.81 9.77
C THR A 17 32.98 9.20 8.83
N ALA A 18 32.78 8.42 7.77
CA ALA A 18 31.61 8.50 6.96
C ALA A 18 30.41 8.08 7.85
N ALA A 19 29.70 9.08 8.39
CA ALA A 19 28.44 8.87 9.03
C ALA A 19 27.45 8.42 7.95
N PHE A 20 27.15 7.14 7.88
CA PHE A 20 25.99 6.67 7.16
C PHE A 20 24.78 7.25 7.88
N ALA A 21 24.24 8.34 7.35
CA ALA A 21 22.97 8.85 7.77
C ALA A 21 21.92 7.77 7.46
N GLN A 22 21.55 7.00 8.47
CA GLN A 22 20.37 6.16 8.39
C GLN A 22 19.18 7.12 8.30
N THR A 23 18.71 7.30 7.09
CA THR A 23 17.43 7.98 6.88
C THR A 23 16.35 7.08 7.48
N GLN A 24 16.07 7.29 8.75
CA GLN A 24 14.84 6.77 9.33
C GLN A 24 13.70 7.51 8.64
N THR A 25 13.11 6.85 7.66
CA THR A 25 11.89 7.30 7.04
C THR A 25 10.80 7.27 8.11
N ALA A 26 10.57 8.42 8.73
CA ALA A 26 9.30 8.64 9.42
C ALA A 26 8.21 8.22 8.44
N SER A 27 7.27 7.39 8.89
CA SER A 27 6.12 6.95 8.09
C SER A 27 5.52 8.17 7.40
N ASP A 28 5.78 8.30 6.12
CA ASP A 28 5.28 9.40 5.32
C ASP A 28 3.76 9.23 5.26
N LYS A 29 3.02 10.24 5.72
CA LYS A 29 1.55 10.25 5.71
C LYS A 29 1.04 10.27 4.27
N GLY A 30 1.14 9.17 3.59
CA GLY A 30 0.79 9.05 2.17
C GLY A 30 1.33 7.77 1.55
N GLN A 31 2.23 7.08 2.25
CA GLN A 31 2.74 5.80 1.79
C GLN A 31 1.75 4.68 2.14
N LEU A 32 1.46 3.84 1.17
CA LEU A 32 0.65 2.65 1.34
C LEU A 32 1.55 1.42 1.46
N GLN A 33 1.27 0.58 2.44
CA GLN A 33 1.99 -0.68 2.60
C GLN A 33 1.47 -1.71 1.60
N ALA A 34 2.25 -2.04 0.57
CA ALA A 34 1.86 -2.96 -0.49
C ALA A 34 1.38 -4.32 0.05
N SER A 35 2.05 -4.86 1.09
CA SER A 35 1.66 -6.11 1.73
C SER A 35 0.28 -6.09 2.39
N LYS A 36 -0.22 -4.90 2.72
CA LYS A 36 -1.55 -4.71 3.30
C LYS A 36 -2.63 -4.47 2.25
N LEU A 37 -2.21 -4.11 1.03
CA LEU A 37 -3.12 -3.93 -0.09
C LEU A 37 -3.47 -5.26 -0.77
N ILE A 38 -2.57 -6.23 -0.78
CA ILE A 38 -2.85 -7.58 -1.28
C ILE A 38 -3.94 -8.22 -0.42
N HIS A 39 -4.91 -8.85 -1.06
CA HIS A 39 -6.13 -9.43 -0.48
C HIS A 39 -7.12 -8.42 0.11
N MET A 40 -6.87 -7.12 -0.07
CA MET A 40 -7.82 -6.09 0.35
C MET A 40 -9.07 -6.15 -0.50
N ASN A 41 -10.23 -6.03 0.14
CA ASN A 41 -11.50 -5.99 -0.55
C ASN A 41 -11.65 -4.71 -1.37
N VAL A 42 -12.25 -4.85 -2.54
CA VAL A 42 -12.61 -3.74 -3.44
C VAL A 42 -14.13 -3.64 -3.51
N TYR A 43 -14.65 -2.44 -3.26
CA TYR A 43 -16.07 -2.14 -3.30
C TYR A 43 -16.36 -1.12 -4.40
N ASN A 44 -17.60 -1.10 -4.88
CA ASN A 44 -18.06 -0.04 -5.77
C ASN A 44 -18.64 1.16 -4.97
N ALA A 45 -19.10 2.17 -5.69
CA ALA A 45 -19.70 3.36 -5.08
C ALA A 45 -21.01 3.06 -4.32
N GLN A 46 -21.64 1.90 -4.56
CA GLN A 46 -22.85 1.42 -3.90
C GLN A 46 -22.56 0.56 -2.66
N ASN A 47 -21.26 0.46 -2.25
CA ASN A 47 -20.78 -0.41 -1.16
C ASN A 47 -20.97 -1.91 -1.44
N GLU A 48 -21.07 -2.32 -2.70
CA GLU A 48 -21.05 -3.72 -3.06
C GLU A 48 -19.62 -4.19 -3.27
N LYS A 49 -19.28 -5.35 -2.71
CA LYS A 49 -17.99 -5.97 -2.95
C LYS A 49 -17.91 -6.44 -4.41
N VAL A 50 -16.98 -5.88 -5.16
CA VAL A 50 -16.74 -6.24 -6.57
C VAL A 50 -15.60 -7.22 -6.76
N GLY A 51 -14.67 -7.28 -5.81
CA GLY A 51 -13.53 -8.18 -5.87
C GLY A 51 -12.55 -7.98 -4.71
N ASP A 52 -11.35 -8.47 -4.89
CA ASP A 52 -10.22 -8.29 -3.99
C ASP A 52 -8.90 -8.14 -4.78
N ILE A 53 -7.96 -7.41 -4.21
CA ILE A 53 -6.66 -7.16 -4.83
C ILE A 53 -5.82 -8.44 -4.80
N LYS A 54 -5.39 -8.90 -5.97
CA LYS A 54 -4.53 -10.08 -6.15
C LYS A 54 -3.07 -9.72 -6.27
N GLU A 55 -2.78 -8.70 -7.06
CA GLU A 55 -1.40 -8.33 -7.38
C GLU A 55 -1.26 -6.82 -7.60
N LEU A 56 -0.10 -6.30 -7.27
CA LEU A 56 0.30 -4.92 -7.56
C LEU A 56 1.48 -4.96 -8.53
N MET A 57 1.31 -4.36 -9.71
CA MET A 57 2.35 -4.34 -10.72
C MET A 57 3.10 -3.03 -10.72
N LEU A 58 4.41 -3.14 -10.72
CA LEU A 58 5.31 -2.02 -10.78
C LEU A 58 5.80 -1.80 -12.20
N ASP A 59 5.91 -0.55 -12.58
CA ASP A 59 6.59 -0.15 -13.81
C ASP A 59 8.13 -0.22 -13.64
N LYS A 60 8.85 0.11 -14.73
CA LYS A 60 10.32 0.12 -14.74
C LYS A 60 10.94 1.14 -13.76
N ASN A 61 10.15 2.10 -13.29
CA ASN A 61 10.57 3.12 -12.33
C ASN A 61 10.28 2.71 -10.88
N GLY A 62 9.75 1.50 -10.67
CA GLY A 62 9.37 1.01 -9.35
C GLY A 62 8.06 1.59 -8.80
N ARG A 63 7.21 2.17 -9.65
CA ARG A 63 5.90 2.71 -9.28
C ARG A 63 4.82 1.70 -9.57
N VAL A 64 3.90 1.53 -8.63
CA VAL A 64 2.69 0.75 -8.87
C VAL A 64 1.81 1.51 -9.85
N ASN A 65 1.54 0.93 -11.01
CA ASN A 65 0.69 1.52 -12.03
C ASN A 65 -0.57 0.70 -12.33
N THR A 66 -0.52 -0.60 -12.07
CA THR A 66 -1.60 -1.53 -12.38
C THR A 66 -1.88 -2.40 -11.17
N VAL A 67 -3.15 -2.72 -10.97
CA VAL A 67 -3.63 -3.61 -9.92
C VAL A 67 -4.43 -4.72 -10.58
N ALA A 68 -4.10 -5.97 -10.28
CA ALA A 68 -4.92 -7.11 -10.65
C ALA A 68 -5.97 -7.33 -9.54
N ILE A 69 -7.23 -7.36 -9.94
CA ILE A 69 -8.38 -7.57 -9.06
C ILE A 69 -9.04 -8.89 -9.46
N GLY A 70 -9.19 -9.78 -8.49
CA GLY A 70 -9.98 -11.00 -8.64
C GLY A 70 -11.47 -10.68 -8.56
N VAL A 71 -12.21 -11.00 -9.61
CA VAL A 71 -13.64 -10.68 -9.75
C VAL A 71 -14.46 -11.93 -9.99
N GLY A 72 -15.53 -12.06 -9.27
CA GLY A 72 -16.44 -13.19 -9.42
C GLY A 72 -16.00 -14.40 -8.60
N GLY A 73 -16.48 -15.58 -9.00
CA GLY A 73 -16.22 -16.82 -8.31
C GLY A 73 -17.03 -17.00 -7.03
N PHE A 74 -17.11 -18.27 -6.62
CA PHE A 74 -17.62 -18.66 -5.32
C PHE A 74 -16.53 -19.50 -4.65
N LEU A 75 -16.07 -19.09 -3.47
CA LEU A 75 -14.96 -19.72 -2.74
C LEU A 75 -13.68 -19.90 -3.60
N GLY A 76 -13.33 -18.88 -4.40
CA GLY A 76 -12.15 -18.89 -5.27
C GLY A 76 -12.31 -19.69 -6.57
N MET A 77 -13.46 -20.33 -6.82
CA MET A 77 -13.76 -21.05 -8.05
C MET A 77 -14.46 -20.13 -9.06
N GLY A 78 -13.98 -20.12 -10.32
CA GLY A 78 -14.54 -19.27 -11.37
C GLY A 78 -14.20 -17.79 -11.22
N GLU A 79 -13.24 -17.44 -10.38
CA GLU A 79 -12.68 -16.12 -10.25
C GLU A 79 -11.82 -15.80 -11.49
N ARG A 80 -11.89 -14.56 -11.94
CA ARG A 80 -11.04 -14.07 -13.03
C ARG A 80 -10.36 -12.79 -12.62
N ASP A 81 -9.10 -12.69 -12.95
CA ASP A 81 -8.32 -11.49 -12.69
C ASP A 81 -8.53 -10.47 -13.79
N VAL A 82 -8.74 -9.23 -13.42
CA VAL A 82 -8.81 -8.09 -14.34
C VAL A 82 -7.81 -7.02 -13.90
N ALA A 83 -7.21 -6.35 -14.87
CA ALA A 83 -6.25 -5.29 -14.59
C ALA A 83 -6.94 -3.93 -14.62
N VAL A 84 -6.75 -3.14 -13.56
CA VAL A 84 -7.19 -1.75 -13.45
C VAL A 84 -6.00 -0.86 -13.14
N LYS A 85 -6.09 0.42 -13.45
CA LYS A 85 -5.03 1.37 -13.09
C LYS A 85 -5.07 1.64 -11.58
N PHE A 86 -3.91 1.76 -10.98
CA PHE A 86 -3.79 2.08 -9.55
C PHE A 86 -4.51 3.39 -9.20
N ASP A 87 -4.44 4.38 -10.08
CA ASP A 87 -5.05 5.70 -9.88
C ASP A 87 -6.60 5.69 -9.93
N GLU A 88 -7.20 4.61 -10.44
CA GLU A 88 -8.67 4.44 -10.46
C GLU A 88 -9.20 3.96 -9.11
N LEU A 89 -8.32 3.44 -8.25
CA LEU A 89 -8.67 3.00 -6.91
C LEU A 89 -8.61 4.17 -5.93
N LYS A 90 -9.66 4.33 -5.16
CA LYS A 90 -9.70 5.23 -4.01
C LYS A 90 -9.56 4.41 -2.73
N TRP A 91 -8.79 4.92 -1.80
CA TRP A 91 -8.51 4.24 -0.55
C TRP A 91 -9.39 4.82 0.55
N SER A 92 -10.11 3.97 1.26
CA SER A 92 -10.98 4.36 2.37
C SER A 92 -10.47 3.80 3.69
N ASN A 93 -10.48 4.65 4.71
CA ASN A 93 -10.22 4.25 6.10
C ASN A 93 -11.51 4.07 6.89
N GLU A 94 -12.65 4.37 6.28
CA GLU A 94 -13.94 4.20 6.92
C GLU A 94 -14.41 2.75 6.76
N PRO A 95 -14.98 2.14 7.81
CA PRO A 95 -15.56 0.82 7.71
C PRO A 95 -16.68 0.78 6.66
N VAL A 96 -16.74 -0.29 5.87
CA VAL A 96 -17.83 -0.49 4.91
C VAL A 96 -19.16 -0.59 5.66
N LYS A 97 -20.11 0.26 5.33
CA LYS A 97 -21.48 0.13 5.79
C LYS A 97 -22.18 -0.97 4.98
N SER A 98 -21.96 -2.23 5.38
CA SER A 98 -22.62 -3.37 4.74
C SER A 98 -24.13 -3.28 5.00
N ALA A 99 -24.92 -3.30 3.94
CA ALA A 99 -26.37 -3.43 4.03
C ALA A 99 -26.82 -4.77 4.65
N ASP A 100 -25.91 -5.76 4.75
CA ASP A 100 -26.15 -7.11 5.24
C ASP A 100 -25.56 -7.39 6.63
N SER A 101 -25.24 -6.37 7.42
CA SER A 101 -24.84 -6.59 8.82
C SER A 101 -26.05 -6.89 9.70
N LYS A 102 -26.72 -8.01 9.44
CA LYS A 102 -27.57 -8.65 10.44
C LYS A 102 -26.67 -9.41 11.40
N ALA A 103 -26.53 -8.88 12.60
CA ALA A 103 -25.91 -9.45 13.78
C ALA A 103 -24.36 -9.47 13.82
N SER A 104 -23.78 -8.38 14.29
CA SER A 104 -22.85 -8.47 15.43
C SER A 104 -22.91 -7.16 16.19
N THR A 105 -23.73 -7.15 17.20
CA THR A 105 -23.77 -6.12 18.23
C THR A 105 -22.50 -6.27 19.07
N THR A 106 -21.45 -5.57 18.71
CA THR A 106 -20.31 -5.36 19.59
C THR A 106 -19.76 -3.97 19.37
N THR A 107 -20.16 -3.07 20.20
CA THR A 107 -19.49 -1.84 20.65
C THR A 107 -18.75 -1.04 19.57
N GLY A 108 -19.49 -0.18 18.87
CA GLY A 108 -19.01 0.64 17.76
C GLY A 108 -18.05 1.79 18.09
N SER A 109 -17.56 1.90 19.31
CA SER A 109 -16.66 3.01 19.69
C SER A 109 -15.17 2.64 19.66
N ALA A 110 -14.82 1.39 19.87
CA ALA A 110 -13.41 0.96 19.90
C ALA A 110 -12.86 0.70 18.48
N GLN A 111 -13.68 0.25 17.55
CA GLN A 111 -13.24 -0.03 16.17
C GLN A 111 -12.96 1.24 15.35
N SER A 112 -13.68 2.33 15.61
CA SER A 112 -13.46 3.59 14.90
C SER A 112 -12.15 4.28 15.28
N GLN A 113 -11.63 4.05 16.48
CA GLN A 113 -10.35 4.58 16.92
C GLN A 113 -9.18 3.72 16.43
N ALA A 114 -9.31 2.39 16.46
CA ALA A 114 -8.30 1.48 15.96
C ALA A 114 -8.03 1.63 14.44
N ASN A 115 -8.99 2.14 13.68
CA ASN A 115 -8.84 2.40 12.24
C ASN A 115 -8.08 3.69 11.93
N ARG A 116 -8.04 4.66 12.85
CA ARG A 116 -7.35 5.94 12.63
C ARG A 116 -5.84 5.84 12.78
N ASP A 117 -5.37 4.87 13.55
CA ASP A 117 -3.96 4.66 13.82
C ASP A 117 -3.31 3.65 12.84
N ARG A 118 -4.11 3.06 11.94
CA ARG A 118 -3.58 2.18 10.92
C ARG A 118 -2.91 2.97 9.79
N ASN A 119 -1.71 2.57 9.45
CA ASN A 119 -0.97 3.14 8.33
C ASN A 119 -1.34 2.47 6.98
N TYR A 120 -2.55 1.92 6.88
CA TYR A 120 -3.08 1.31 5.66
C TYR A 120 -4.62 1.44 5.64
N PRO A 121 -5.23 1.53 4.44
CA PRO A 121 -6.68 1.69 4.29
C PRO A 121 -7.45 0.44 4.72
N ASP A 122 -8.73 0.62 5.02
CA ASP A 122 -9.65 -0.48 5.35
C ASP A 122 -10.05 -1.26 4.09
N HIS A 123 -10.35 -0.53 3.02
CA HIS A 123 -10.74 -1.10 1.74
C HIS A 123 -10.42 -0.15 0.58
N ALA A 124 -10.45 -0.70 -0.63
CA ALA A 124 -10.39 0.08 -1.86
C ALA A 124 -11.79 0.30 -2.44
N VAL A 125 -11.99 1.43 -3.09
CA VAL A 125 -13.21 1.77 -3.81
C VAL A 125 -12.88 1.98 -5.27
N LEU A 126 -13.58 1.27 -6.15
CA LEU A 126 -13.48 1.38 -7.60
C LEU A 126 -14.83 1.80 -8.17
N ASN A 127 -14.84 2.81 -9.03
CA ASN A 127 -16.07 3.25 -9.67
C ASN A 127 -16.43 2.36 -10.89
N ALA A 128 -16.63 1.08 -10.62
CA ALA A 128 -17.05 0.09 -11.61
C ALA A 128 -17.97 -0.93 -10.96
N THR A 129 -18.94 -1.43 -11.72
CA THR A 129 -19.79 -2.52 -11.27
C THR A 129 -19.10 -3.86 -11.46
N LYS A 130 -19.55 -4.87 -10.72
CA LYS A 130 -19.03 -6.24 -10.86
C LYS A 130 -19.19 -6.77 -12.28
N ASP A 131 -20.29 -6.43 -12.95
CA ASP A 131 -20.56 -6.86 -14.33
C ASP A 131 -19.65 -6.15 -15.33
N GLN A 132 -19.36 -4.87 -15.12
CA GLN A 132 -18.38 -4.15 -15.93
C GLN A 132 -16.98 -4.77 -15.80
N LEU A 133 -16.57 -5.12 -14.59
CA LEU A 133 -15.28 -5.80 -14.36
C LEU A 133 -15.24 -7.19 -15.00
N LYS A 134 -16.33 -7.95 -14.91
CA LYS A 134 -16.44 -9.26 -15.58
C LYS A 134 -16.40 -9.17 -17.10
N ALA A 135 -16.84 -8.04 -17.67
CA ALA A 135 -16.77 -7.80 -19.11
C ALA A 135 -15.38 -7.39 -19.60
N MET A 136 -14.46 -7.02 -18.69
CA MET A 136 -13.09 -6.70 -19.04
C MET A 136 -12.32 -7.95 -19.49
N PRO A 137 -11.28 -7.79 -20.32
CA PRO A 137 -10.38 -8.89 -20.65
C PRO A 137 -9.77 -9.50 -19.41
N GLN A 138 -9.70 -10.83 -19.39
CA GLN A 138 -8.98 -11.52 -18.30
C GLN A 138 -7.51 -11.14 -18.35
N PHE A 139 -6.98 -10.78 -17.20
CA PHE A 139 -5.56 -10.50 -17.07
C PHE A 139 -4.79 -11.82 -16.93
N HIS A 140 -3.71 -11.94 -17.67
CA HIS A 140 -2.79 -13.08 -17.60
C HIS A 140 -1.43 -12.59 -17.14
N TYR A 141 -0.87 -13.26 -16.15
CA TYR A 141 0.49 -13.02 -15.69
C TYR A 141 1.48 -13.65 -16.69
N ASN A 142 2.51 -12.89 -17.06
CA ASN A 142 3.59 -13.38 -17.92
C ASN A 142 4.74 -13.92 -17.09
#